data_5256ef656ae7c511159d3bd152faba7f
#
_entry.id   5256ef656ae7c511159d3bd152faba7f
#
_cell.length_a   1.000
_cell.length_b   1.000
_cell.length_c   1.000
_cell.angle_alpha   90.00
_cell.angle_beta   90.00
_cell.angle_gamma   90.00
#
_symmetry.space_group_name_H-M   'P 1'
#
loop_
_entity.id
_entity.type
_entity.pdbx_description
1 polymer ?
#
loop_
_entity_poly.entity_id
_entity_poly.type
_entity_poly.pdbx_seq_one_letter_code
_entity_poly.pdbx_strand_id
1 'polypeptide(L)'
;LVLPLRDIVVFPHMVTPVFVATEASLLAIKGAHKHERTIIGLTQRDSSLEDPGPQDFLPIGVEMAVGRLLSMPDGSSSTLVQGRRRVEVVEFTRLTPVLRVRARVIEEPTSADRTTQALMRNALDLFDRCVQLDRSIPEEAHLFAMNISEPGWLADMIATAVSLNLSE
;
A
#
# COMPACT_ATOMS: atom_id res chain seq x y z
N LEU A 1 13.37 0.77 7.69
CA LEU A 1 12.62 1.95 8.11
C LEU A 1 11.14 1.73 7.86
N VAL A 2 10.30 2.26 8.75
CA VAL A 2 8.83 2.19 8.64
C VAL A 2 8.28 3.59 8.37
N LEU A 3 7.30 3.68 7.49
CA LEU A 3 6.44 4.82 7.27
C LEU A 3 5.04 4.46 7.74
N PRO A 4 4.53 5.05 8.84
CA PRO A 4 3.15 4.90 9.25
C PRO A 4 2.20 5.43 8.17
N LEU A 5 1.22 4.62 7.79
CA LEU A 5 0.18 4.99 6.83
C LEU A 5 -1.13 5.19 7.59
N ARG A 6 -1.74 6.36 7.43
CA ARG A 6 -3.02 6.74 8.05
C ARG A 6 -4.11 6.68 6.99
N ASP A 7 -5.19 5.99 7.29
CA ASP A 7 -6.40 5.89 6.44
C ASP A 7 -6.12 5.46 4.99
N ILE A 8 -4.99 4.79 4.76
CA ILE A 8 -4.65 4.26 3.45
C ILE A 8 -3.96 2.90 3.57
N VAL A 9 -4.32 2.00 2.67
CA VAL A 9 -3.59 0.76 2.40
C VAL A 9 -2.88 0.92 1.07
N VAL A 10 -1.58 0.67 1.05
CA VAL A 10 -0.80 0.64 -0.18
C VAL A 10 -0.64 -0.80 -0.61
N PHE A 11 -0.90 -1.08 -1.88
CA PHE A 11 -0.74 -2.40 -2.48
C PHE A 11 0.51 -2.45 -3.37
N PRO A 12 1.08 -3.64 -3.66
CA PRO A 12 2.06 -3.81 -4.71
C PRO A 12 1.58 -3.19 -6.03
N HIS A 13 2.51 -2.66 -6.82
CA HIS A 13 2.27 -1.94 -8.10
C HIS A 13 1.51 -0.60 -7.98
N MET A 14 0.89 -0.31 -6.85
CA MET A 14 0.19 0.96 -6.63
C MET A 14 1.16 2.13 -6.54
N VAL A 15 0.83 3.23 -7.20
CA VAL A 15 1.52 4.52 -7.05
C VAL A 15 0.53 5.51 -6.45
N THR A 16 0.86 6.06 -5.29
CA THR A 16 -0.06 6.96 -4.58
C THR A 16 0.72 8.04 -3.81
N PRO A 17 0.15 9.24 -3.66
CA PRO A 17 0.70 10.23 -2.74
C PRO A 17 0.41 9.82 -1.29
N VAL A 18 1.41 9.99 -0.42
CA VAL A 18 1.27 9.79 1.01
C VAL A 18 1.64 11.09 1.71
N PHE A 19 0.78 11.54 2.63
CA PHE A 19 1.04 12.72 3.45
C PHE A 19 2.01 12.37 4.57
N VAL A 20 2.95 13.30 4.80
CA VAL A 20 4.01 13.18 5.80
C VAL A 20 3.71 14.16 6.91
N ALA A 21 3.02 13.67 7.94
CA ALA A 21 2.50 14.54 9.00
C ALA A 21 3.43 14.65 10.21
N THR A 22 4.32 13.67 10.44
CA THR A 22 5.16 13.61 11.64
C THR A 22 6.64 13.79 11.33
N GLU A 23 7.39 14.31 12.29
CA GLU A 23 8.85 14.43 12.17
C GLU A 23 9.53 13.07 11.99
N ALA A 24 9.04 12.02 12.68
CA ALA A 24 9.52 10.66 12.53
C ALA A 24 9.35 10.13 11.09
N SER A 25 8.19 10.38 10.47
CA SER A 25 7.93 10.04 9.06
C SER A 25 8.86 10.80 8.10
N LEU A 26 9.09 12.08 8.38
CA LEU A 26 10.02 12.90 7.59
C LEU A 26 11.46 12.39 7.67
N LEU A 27 11.91 12.01 8.87
CA LEU A 27 13.22 11.42 9.09
C LEU A 27 13.35 10.05 8.41
N ALA A 28 12.27 9.24 8.43
CA ALA A 28 12.24 7.95 7.75
C ALA A 28 12.45 8.11 6.23
N ILE A 29 11.72 9.05 5.60
CA ILE A 29 11.82 9.34 4.16
C ILE A 29 13.20 9.90 3.81
N LYS A 30 13.69 10.88 4.55
CA LYS A 30 15.06 11.42 4.36
C LYS A 30 16.12 10.33 4.50
N GLY A 31 15.95 9.43 5.48
CA GLY A 31 16.84 8.29 5.68
C GLY A 31 16.80 7.30 4.52
N ALA A 32 15.63 7.03 3.96
CA ALA A 32 15.47 6.19 2.77
C ALA A 32 16.19 6.79 1.56
N HIS A 33 15.98 8.08 1.29
CA HIS A 33 16.65 8.78 0.20
C HIS A 33 18.17 8.79 0.33
N LYS A 34 18.69 9.13 1.52
CA LYS A 34 20.14 9.20 1.75
C LYS A 34 20.87 7.88 1.44
N HIS A 35 20.17 6.76 1.59
CA HIS A 35 20.76 5.43 1.43
C HIS A 35 20.23 4.69 0.22
N GLU A 36 19.45 5.35 -0.66
CA GLU A 36 18.80 4.74 -1.84
C GLU A 36 18.05 3.45 -1.50
N ARG A 37 17.37 3.46 -0.35
CA ARG A 37 16.68 2.28 0.20
C ARG A 37 15.18 2.43 0.05
N THR A 38 14.53 1.29 0.00
CA THR A 38 13.07 1.19 0.17
C THR A 38 12.68 1.42 1.63
N ILE A 39 11.42 1.71 1.84
CA ILE A 39 10.78 1.87 3.15
C ILE A 39 9.60 0.92 3.24
N ILE A 40 9.24 0.50 4.45
CA ILE A 40 8.06 -0.34 4.66
C ILE A 40 6.91 0.55 5.09
N GLY A 41 5.82 0.56 4.32
CA GLY A 41 4.56 1.15 4.70
C GLY A 41 3.78 0.20 5.60
N LEU A 42 3.39 0.65 6.78
CA LEU A 42 2.51 -0.08 7.70
C LEU A 42 1.27 0.75 7.99
N THR A 43 0.11 0.17 7.70
CA THR A 43 -1.17 0.83 7.98
C THR A 43 -1.47 0.81 9.47
N GLN A 44 -1.81 1.97 10.03
CA GLN A 44 -2.27 2.10 11.40
C GLN A 44 -3.69 1.56 11.53
N ARG A 45 -3.98 0.88 12.64
CA ARG A 45 -5.34 0.43 12.99
C ARG A 45 -6.23 1.60 13.37
N ASP A 46 -5.64 2.60 14.02
CA ASP A 46 -6.30 3.84 14.43
C ASP A 46 -5.46 5.02 13.95
N SER A 47 -5.99 5.74 12.96
CA SER A 47 -5.32 6.87 12.32
C SER A 47 -5.24 8.11 13.22
N SER A 48 -6.00 8.15 14.32
CA SER A 48 -5.99 9.26 15.26
C SER A 48 -4.75 9.29 16.16
N LEU A 49 -4.03 8.17 16.29
CA LEU A 49 -2.82 8.07 17.10
C LEU A 49 -1.66 8.82 16.44
N GLU A 50 -1.08 9.78 17.15
CA GLU A 50 0.09 10.52 16.68
C GLU A 50 1.39 9.70 16.77
N ASP A 51 1.56 8.95 17.88
CA ASP A 51 2.71 8.10 18.16
C ASP A 51 2.30 6.63 18.29
N PRO A 52 2.06 5.92 17.17
CA PRO A 52 1.65 4.52 17.21
C PRO A 52 2.77 3.60 17.68
N GLY A 53 2.44 2.69 18.60
CA GLY A 53 3.29 1.59 19.03
C GLY A 53 3.18 0.37 18.10
N PRO A 54 3.97 -0.69 18.34
CA PRO A 54 3.95 -1.91 17.52
C PRO A 54 2.58 -2.56 17.36
N GLN A 55 1.74 -2.52 18.40
CA GLN A 55 0.40 -3.12 18.42
C GLN A 55 -0.63 -2.35 17.57
N ASP A 56 -0.32 -1.10 17.25
CA ASP A 56 -1.23 -0.20 16.55
C ASP A 56 -1.11 -0.31 15.02
N PHE A 57 -0.25 -1.21 14.55
CA PHE A 57 -0.08 -1.49 13.12
C PHE A 57 -0.72 -2.80 12.72
N LEU A 58 -1.08 -2.89 11.43
CA LEU A 58 -1.36 -4.16 10.80
C LEU A 58 -0.06 -4.94 10.60
N PRO A 59 -0.07 -6.28 10.75
CA PRO A 59 1.15 -7.09 10.70
C PRO A 59 1.73 -7.22 9.29
N ILE A 60 0.89 -6.99 8.26
CA ILE A 60 1.28 -7.03 6.85
C ILE A 60 1.39 -5.60 6.35
N GLY A 61 2.50 -5.30 5.70
CA GLY A 61 2.77 -4.04 5.05
C GLY A 61 3.31 -4.22 3.64
N VAL A 62 3.76 -3.12 3.05
CA VAL A 62 4.32 -3.13 1.71
C VAL A 62 5.68 -2.45 1.70
N GLU A 63 6.65 -3.11 1.09
CA GLU A 63 7.92 -2.48 0.73
C GLU A 63 7.67 -1.49 -0.40
N MET A 64 8.09 -0.25 -0.23
CA MET A 64 7.81 0.84 -1.16
C MET A 64 9.10 1.55 -1.59
N ALA A 65 9.15 1.95 -2.85
CA ALA A 65 10.04 3.01 -3.30
C ALA A 65 9.42 4.36 -2.93
N VAL A 66 10.26 5.32 -2.57
CA VAL A 66 9.83 6.65 -2.14
C VAL A 66 10.34 7.69 -3.14
N GLY A 67 9.43 8.47 -3.68
CA GLY A 67 9.71 9.61 -4.55
C GLY A 67 10.20 10.84 -3.78
N ARG A 68 10.39 11.94 -4.49
CA ARG A 68 10.83 13.21 -3.88
C ARG A 68 9.77 13.73 -2.90
N LEU A 69 10.26 14.29 -1.80
CA LEU A 69 9.42 15.01 -0.86
C LEU A 69 8.98 16.34 -1.48
N LEU A 70 7.69 16.58 -1.48
CA LEU A 70 7.07 17.81 -1.98
C LEU A 70 6.52 18.59 -0.78
N SER A 71 6.93 19.84 -0.65
CA SER A 71 6.35 20.76 0.34
C SER A 71 5.13 21.43 -0.27
N MET A 72 4.03 21.40 0.45
CA MET A 72 2.77 22.02 0.05
C MET A 72 2.70 23.45 0.57
N PRO A 73 1.90 24.35 -0.05
CA PRO A 73 1.75 25.74 0.38
C PRO A 73 1.19 25.90 1.79
N ASP A 74 0.46 24.92 2.30
CA ASP A 74 -0.11 24.86 3.65
C ASP A 74 0.91 24.42 4.73
N GLY A 75 2.16 24.19 4.33
CA GLY A 75 3.24 23.73 5.22
C GLY A 75 3.29 22.22 5.42
N SER A 76 2.32 21.47 4.88
CA SER A 76 2.37 20.01 4.88
C SER A 76 3.40 19.48 3.87
N SER A 77 3.76 18.23 4.02
CA SER A 77 4.65 17.56 3.08
C SER A 77 4.00 16.29 2.54
N SER A 78 4.25 15.98 1.29
CA SER A 78 3.80 14.73 0.68
C SER A 78 4.90 14.09 -0.15
N THR A 79 4.80 12.81 -0.38
CA THR A 79 5.69 12.08 -1.28
C THR A 79 4.90 11.06 -2.08
N LEU A 80 5.29 10.82 -3.33
CA LEU A 80 4.78 9.68 -4.08
C LEU A 80 5.49 8.42 -3.59
N VAL A 81 4.72 7.39 -3.30
CA VAL A 81 5.25 6.05 -3.01
C VAL A 81 4.81 5.08 -4.08
N GLN A 82 5.66 4.12 -4.38
CA GLN A 82 5.35 3.00 -5.26
C GLN A 82 5.50 1.70 -4.50
N GLY A 83 4.40 0.96 -4.31
CA GLY A 83 4.39 -0.37 -3.73
C GLY A 83 5.17 -1.35 -4.60
N ARG A 84 5.97 -2.21 -3.98
CA ARG A 84 6.77 -3.23 -4.67
C ARG A 84 6.30 -4.63 -4.37
N ARG A 85 6.29 -5.00 -3.10
CA ARG A 85 5.93 -6.36 -2.65
C ARG A 85 5.43 -6.34 -1.22
N ARG A 86 4.58 -7.29 -0.87
CA ARG A 86 4.10 -7.49 0.49
C ARG A 86 5.19 -7.99 1.41
N VAL A 87 5.13 -7.54 2.64
CA VAL A 87 6.03 -7.99 3.70
C VAL A 87 5.23 -8.25 4.97
N GLU A 88 5.66 -9.24 5.73
CA GLU A 88 5.15 -9.53 7.07
C GLU A 88 6.16 -9.04 8.10
N VAL A 89 5.70 -8.26 9.07
CA VAL A 89 6.54 -7.79 10.17
C VAL A 89 6.85 -8.94 11.11
N VAL A 90 8.13 -9.24 11.27
CA VAL A 90 8.60 -10.27 12.20
C VAL A 90 8.82 -9.68 13.60
N GLU A 91 9.47 -8.52 13.65
CA GLU A 91 9.72 -7.82 14.91
C GLU A 91 10.03 -6.34 14.69
N PHE A 92 9.74 -5.52 15.69
CA PHE A 92 10.19 -4.14 15.76
C PHE A 92 11.58 -4.09 16.43
N THR A 93 12.58 -3.65 15.68
CA THR A 93 13.96 -3.59 16.14
C THR A 93 14.34 -2.26 16.75
N ARG A 94 13.57 -1.20 16.47
CA ARG A 94 13.72 0.13 17.03
C ARG A 94 12.40 0.89 17.00
N LEU A 95 12.09 1.63 18.05
CA LEU A 95 10.88 2.43 18.14
C LEU A 95 11.14 3.92 17.94
N THR A 96 12.27 4.44 18.41
CA THR A 96 12.60 5.86 18.35
C THR A 96 14.01 6.08 17.78
N PRO A 97 14.35 7.21 17.13
CA PRO A 97 13.45 8.28 16.66
C PRO A 97 12.65 7.89 15.40
N VAL A 98 12.98 6.80 14.74
CA VAL A 98 12.29 6.26 13.56
C VAL A 98 12.06 4.78 13.78
N LEU A 99 10.84 4.35 13.55
CA LEU A 99 10.47 2.93 13.61
C LEU A 99 11.30 2.11 12.63
N ARG A 100 11.82 0.97 13.13
CA ARG A 100 12.51 -0.03 12.31
C ARG A 100 11.96 -1.40 12.60
N VAL A 101 11.80 -2.17 11.57
CA VAL A 101 11.34 -3.57 11.64
C VAL A 101 12.30 -4.49 10.91
N ARG A 102 12.29 -5.73 11.34
CA ARG A 102 12.69 -6.87 10.52
C ARG A 102 11.42 -7.44 9.92
N ALA A 103 11.41 -7.57 8.61
CA ALA A 103 10.25 -8.07 7.87
C ALA A 103 10.68 -9.19 6.94
N ARG A 104 9.75 -10.09 6.65
CA ARG A 104 9.88 -11.17 5.69
C ARG A 104 9.04 -10.84 4.45
N VAL A 105 9.61 -11.03 3.27
CA VAL A 105 8.85 -10.91 2.02
C VAL A 105 7.83 -12.04 1.94
N ILE A 106 6.61 -11.70 1.55
CA ILE A 106 5.57 -12.66 1.21
C ILE A 106 5.69 -12.95 -0.27
N GLU A 107 6.06 -14.18 -0.61
CA GLU A 107 6.11 -14.62 -2.00
C GLU A 107 4.68 -14.84 -2.52
N GLU A 108 4.37 -14.20 -3.64
CA GLU A 108 3.07 -14.35 -4.30
C GLU A 108 3.22 -15.29 -5.51
N PRO A 109 2.25 -16.20 -5.72
CA PRO A 109 2.25 -17.05 -6.90
C PRO A 109 2.14 -16.21 -8.18
N THR A 110 3.06 -16.39 -9.10
CA THR A 110 3.06 -15.69 -10.40
C THR A 110 2.21 -16.40 -11.45
N SER A 111 1.83 -17.64 -11.20
CA SER A 111 1.01 -18.45 -12.12
C SER A 111 -0.31 -18.86 -11.48
N ALA A 112 -1.37 -18.86 -12.29
CA ALA A 112 -2.70 -19.26 -11.88
C ALA A 112 -2.96 -20.71 -12.34
N ASP A 113 -3.36 -21.59 -11.43
CA ASP A 113 -3.96 -22.88 -11.76
C ASP A 113 -5.38 -22.70 -12.34
N ARG A 114 -6.04 -23.80 -12.74
CA ARG A 114 -7.39 -23.73 -13.32
C ARG A 114 -8.42 -23.10 -12.38
N THR A 115 -8.31 -23.37 -11.09
CA THR A 115 -9.22 -22.83 -10.08
C THR A 115 -9.00 -21.34 -9.93
N THR A 116 -7.76 -20.90 -9.80
CA THR A 116 -7.40 -19.50 -9.73
C THR A 116 -7.82 -18.74 -10.98
N GLN A 117 -7.63 -19.32 -12.17
CA GLN A 117 -8.11 -18.71 -13.42
C GLN A 117 -9.64 -18.53 -13.46
N ALA A 118 -10.40 -19.51 -12.93
CA ALA A 118 -11.85 -19.38 -12.82
C ALA A 118 -12.25 -18.27 -11.84
N LEU A 119 -11.54 -18.16 -10.70
CA LEU A 119 -11.77 -17.10 -9.74
C LEU A 119 -11.43 -15.72 -10.32
N MET A 120 -10.33 -15.60 -11.08
CA MET A 120 -9.99 -14.34 -11.76
C MET A 120 -11.07 -13.89 -12.73
N ARG A 121 -11.63 -14.81 -13.53
CA ARG A 121 -12.75 -14.50 -14.44
C ARG A 121 -13.98 -14.02 -13.67
N ASN A 122 -14.35 -14.72 -12.61
CA ASN A 122 -15.45 -14.31 -11.74
C ASN A 122 -15.22 -12.92 -11.13
N ALA A 123 -14.00 -12.64 -10.66
CA ALA A 123 -13.65 -11.34 -10.11
C ALA A 123 -13.77 -10.24 -11.16
N LEU A 124 -13.32 -10.48 -12.40
CA LEU A 124 -13.47 -9.54 -13.52
C LEU A 124 -14.94 -9.27 -13.86
N ASP A 125 -15.79 -10.33 -13.93
CA ASP A 125 -17.21 -10.18 -14.21
C ASP A 125 -17.93 -9.38 -13.11
N LEU A 126 -17.57 -9.61 -11.84
CA LEU A 126 -18.10 -8.83 -10.71
C LEU A 126 -17.59 -7.40 -10.72
N PHE A 127 -16.32 -7.20 -11.05
CA PHE A 127 -15.72 -5.85 -11.14
C PHE A 127 -16.35 -5.04 -12.28
N ASP A 128 -16.61 -5.64 -13.44
CA ASP A 128 -17.37 -4.99 -14.52
C ASP A 128 -18.72 -4.47 -14.04
N ARG A 129 -19.46 -5.29 -13.26
CA ARG A 129 -20.72 -4.88 -12.67
C ARG A 129 -20.56 -3.73 -11.67
N CYS A 130 -19.49 -3.71 -10.88
CA CYS A 130 -19.19 -2.59 -9.99
C CYS A 130 -18.95 -1.31 -10.79
N VAL A 131 -18.15 -1.36 -11.87
CA VAL A 131 -17.89 -0.22 -12.76
C VAL A 131 -19.19 0.32 -13.37
N GLN A 132 -20.12 -0.56 -13.77
CA GLN A 132 -21.40 -0.15 -14.33
C GLN A 132 -22.34 0.52 -13.30
N LEU A 133 -22.23 0.15 -12.03
CA LEU A 133 -23.09 0.64 -10.96
C LEU A 133 -22.53 1.85 -10.22
N ASP A 134 -21.21 1.97 -10.14
CA ASP A 134 -20.51 3.04 -9.43
C ASP A 134 -19.76 3.95 -10.40
N ARG A 135 -20.31 5.14 -10.63
CA ARG A 135 -19.74 6.15 -11.53
C ARG A 135 -18.42 6.75 -11.02
N SER A 136 -18.03 6.48 -9.79
CA SER A 136 -16.73 6.91 -9.26
C SER A 136 -15.57 6.07 -9.80
N ILE A 137 -15.86 4.86 -10.29
CA ILE A 137 -14.87 3.96 -10.89
C ILE A 137 -14.82 4.25 -12.41
N PRO A 138 -13.64 4.63 -12.95
CA PRO A 138 -13.48 4.86 -14.38
C PRO A 138 -13.75 3.59 -15.20
N GLU A 139 -14.42 3.71 -16.35
CA GLU A 139 -14.66 2.55 -17.23
C GLU A 139 -13.36 1.89 -17.71
N GLU A 140 -12.31 2.67 -17.87
CA GLU A 140 -10.97 2.20 -18.24
C GLU A 140 -10.35 1.27 -17.20
N ALA A 141 -10.79 1.32 -15.94
CA ALA A 141 -10.31 0.45 -14.88
C ALA A 141 -10.59 -1.02 -15.17
N HIS A 142 -11.79 -1.34 -15.72
CA HIS A 142 -12.11 -2.71 -16.14
C HIS A 142 -11.23 -3.17 -17.30
N LEU A 143 -11.03 -2.31 -18.31
CA LEU A 143 -10.16 -2.62 -19.44
C LEU A 143 -8.70 -2.87 -19.00
N PHE A 144 -8.23 -2.11 -18.03
CA PHE A 144 -6.92 -2.32 -17.45
C PHE A 144 -6.85 -3.66 -16.70
N ALA A 145 -7.85 -3.98 -15.87
CA ALA A 145 -7.94 -5.22 -15.10
C ALA A 145 -7.91 -6.46 -16.02
N MET A 146 -8.58 -6.44 -17.17
CA MET A 146 -8.59 -7.52 -18.14
C MET A 146 -7.21 -7.89 -18.70
N ASN A 147 -6.26 -6.97 -18.66
CA ASN A 147 -4.89 -7.18 -19.16
C ASN A 147 -3.93 -7.71 -18.07
N ILE A 148 -4.41 -7.90 -16.83
CA ILE A 148 -3.61 -8.41 -15.73
C ILE A 148 -3.69 -9.94 -15.71
N SER A 149 -2.56 -10.60 -15.84
CA SER A 149 -2.45 -12.07 -15.82
C SER A 149 -2.11 -12.66 -14.45
N GLU A 150 -1.59 -11.83 -13.54
CA GLU A 150 -1.16 -12.24 -12.21
C GLU A 150 -2.30 -12.11 -11.20
N PRO A 151 -2.68 -13.22 -10.50
CA PRO A 151 -3.84 -13.22 -9.61
C PRO A 151 -3.76 -12.19 -8.49
N GLY A 152 -2.60 -12.08 -7.85
CA GLY A 152 -2.36 -11.12 -6.76
C GLY A 152 -2.50 -9.68 -7.23
N TRP A 153 -1.88 -9.35 -8.37
CA TRP A 153 -1.98 -8.01 -8.94
C TRP A 153 -3.40 -7.65 -9.35
N LEU A 154 -4.15 -8.60 -9.94
CA LEU A 154 -5.56 -8.39 -10.27
C LEU A 154 -6.39 -8.07 -9.02
N ALA A 155 -6.21 -8.83 -7.93
CA ALA A 155 -6.90 -8.60 -6.67
C ALA A 155 -6.57 -7.21 -6.08
N ASP A 156 -5.30 -6.83 -6.09
CA ASP A 156 -4.84 -5.52 -5.59
C ASP A 156 -5.40 -4.36 -6.40
N MET A 157 -5.43 -4.51 -7.72
CA MET A 157 -5.97 -3.50 -8.62
C MET A 157 -7.47 -3.29 -8.37
N ILE A 158 -8.24 -4.37 -8.25
CA ILE A 158 -9.68 -4.30 -7.95
C ILE A 158 -9.89 -3.66 -6.57
N ALA A 159 -9.15 -4.10 -5.55
CA ALA A 159 -9.24 -3.52 -4.19
C ALA A 159 -8.90 -2.03 -4.15
N THR A 160 -7.98 -1.57 -5.00
CA THR A 160 -7.63 -0.15 -5.13
C THR A 160 -8.74 0.66 -5.80
N ALA A 161 -9.43 0.07 -6.77
CA ALA A 161 -10.46 0.76 -7.56
C ALA A 161 -11.82 0.84 -6.83
N VAL A 162 -12.11 -0.14 -5.97
CA VAL A 162 -13.34 -0.16 -5.17
C VAL A 162 -13.10 0.61 -3.88
N SER A 163 -14.00 1.54 -3.55
CA SER A 163 -13.92 2.33 -2.31
C SER A 163 -14.27 1.48 -1.11
N LEU A 164 -13.26 0.84 -0.53
CA LEU A 164 -13.37 0.04 0.69
C LEU A 164 -12.90 0.86 1.89
N ASN A 165 -13.50 0.64 3.06
CA ASN A 165 -12.96 1.17 4.30
C ASN A 165 -11.96 0.19 4.93
N LEU A 166 -11.18 0.64 5.91
CA LEU A 166 -10.08 -0.13 6.49
C LEU A 166 -10.52 -1.47 7.14
N SER A 167 -11.80 -1.60 7.47
CA SER A 167 -12.39 -2.81 8.08
C SER A 167 -12.86 -3.84 7.05
N GLU A 168 -12.94 -3.46 5.79
CA GLU A 168 -13.32 -4.31 4.65
C GLU A 168 -12.11 -4.86 3.94
#